data_cffe2207f6d7be59fb4e0e2c7ffd3201
#
_entry.id   cffe2207f6d7be59fb4e0e2c7ffd3201
#
_cell.length_a   1.000
_cell.length_b   1.000
_cell.length_c   1.000
_cell.angle_alpha   90.00
_cell.angle_beta   90.00
_cell.angle_gamma   90.00
#
_symmetry.space_group_name_H-M   'P 1'
#
loop_
_entity.id
_entity.type
_entity.pdbx_description
1 polymer ?
#
loop_
_entity_poly.entity_id
_entity_poly.type
_entity_poly.pdbx_seq_one_letter_code
_entity_poly.pdbx_strand_id
1 'polypeptide(L)'
;MDASQQILSDLTVYMKYAKFVPELNRRETWEELVTRNMNMHIKKYPSLKDEITEVYKMVYDKKVLPSMRSMQFGGKPIEISPNRIYNCAYLPIDHLDAFSESMFLLLGGTGVGYSVQKHHVEKLPEIRKPNPKYTTRFLIGDSIEGWADAIKVLMKSYFGKASSTIVFDYSDIRPKGAQLVTSGGKAPGPQPLKDCIYKLTTMLDSKEDDDKLTPIEVHDMVCHIADAVLAGGIRRAALISLFSADDQEMISCKSGAWWEQNPQRGRANNSAALVRHKITKDFFMDLWKRVEASGAGEPGIYFTNDKDWGTNPCCEIALRPNQFCNLCEVNVSDIDSQEDLNARVKAAAFIGTLQAGYTNFHYLRDIWKRTTEKDALIGVSMTGIGSGVVLGYDMKEAAKVVKEENSRVAEIIGINKSARTTTVKPAGTTSLTLGTSSGIHAWHNDYYIRRIRVGKNESIYSYLLNNHPELVEDEFFRPHDTAVISVPQKAPEGAILRTESPFQLLERVKKITQEWVKPGHRSGSNSHNVSATISLKPEDWDLAGEWFWDNRDFYNGLSVLPYDNGSYVQAPFTDCTKEEFERLF
;
A
#
# COMPACT_ATOMS: atom_id res chain seq x y z
N MET A 1 -3.69 -3.19 25.96
CA MET A 1 -2.30 -3.45 25.54
C MET A 1 -1.43 -3.75 26.74
N ASP A 2 -0.60 -4.81 26.67
CA ASP A 2 0.44 -5.01 27.67
C ASP A 2 1.63 -4.06 27.44
N ALA A 3 2.61 -4.06 28.35
CA ALA A 3 3.74 -3.14 28.28
C ALA A 3 4.57 -3.31 26.99
N SER A 4 4.72 -4.55 26.50
CA SER A 4 5.48 -4.85 25.30
C SER A 4 4.78 -4.34 24.03
N GLN A 5 3.46 -4.52 23.95
CA GLN A 5 2.65 -4.00 22.86
C GLN A 5 2.66 -2.47 22.85
N GLN A 6 2.62 -1.86 24.04
CA GLN A 6 2.66 -0.40 24.17
C GLN A 6 3.98 0.18 23.65
N ILE A 7 5.11 -0.47 23.94
CA ILE A 7 6.42 -0.05 23.42
C ILE A 7 6.43 -0.07 21.89
N LEU A 8 5.98 -1.16 21.27
CA LEU A 8 5.91 -1.25 19.80
C LEU A 8 4.95 -0.22 19.20
N SER A 9 3.81 0.01 19.85
CA SER A 9 2.85 1.03 19.42
C SER A 9 3.49 2.42 19.46
N ASP A 10 4.12 2.78 20.56
CA ASP A 10 4.75 4.11 20.72
C ASP A 10 5.88 4.33 19.72
N LEU A 11 6.72 3.31 19.48
CA LEU A 11 7.78 3.37 18.47
C LEU A 11 7.21 3.59 17.07
N THR A 12 6.16 2.86 16.73
CA THR A 12 5.54 2.93 15.40
C THR A 12 4.92 4.32 15.16
N VAL A 13 4.20 4.85 16.15
CA VAL A 13 3.62 6.20 16.09
C VAL A 13 4.72 7.24 15.89
N TYR A 14 5.77 7.16 16.68
CA TYR A 14 6.88 8.10 16.61
C TYR A 14 7.57 8.08 15.24
N MET A 15 7.88 6.89 14.72
CA MET A 15 8.66 6.74 13.50
C MET A 15 7.85 7.01 12.23
N LYS A 16 6.54 6.67 12.23
CA LYS A 16 5.74 6.64 11.00
C LYS A 16 4.75 7.79 10.86
N TYR A 17 4.21 8.31 11.96
CA TYR A 17 3.08 9.24 11.89
C TYR A 17 3.32 10.60 12.54
N ALA A 18 4.07 10.65 13.64
CA ALA A 18 4.28 11.88 14.40
C ALA A 18 5.13 12.88 13.63
N LYS A 19 4.64 14.12 13.53
CA LYS A 19 5.38 15.22 12.93
C LYS A 19 6.30 15.87 13.95
N PHE A 20 7.43 16.40 13.48
CA PHE A 20 8.32 17.19 14.31
C PHE A 20 7.71 18.56 14.59
N VAL A 21 7.68 18.96 15.86
CA VAL A 21 7.17 20.26 16.33
C VAL A 21 8.36 21.12 16.74
N PRO A 22 8.80 22.10 15.89
CA PRO A 22 10.00 22.90 16.17
C PRO A 22 9.95 23.68 17.49
N GLU A 23 8.77 24.20 17.86
CA GLU A 23 8.58 25.00 19.07
C GLU A 23 8.84 24.19 20.34
N LEU A 24 8.60 22.89 20.30
CA LEU A 24 8.79 21.98 21.43
C LEU A 24 10.04 21.13 21.31
N ASN A 25 10.74 21.24 20.20
CA ASN A 25 11.94 20.44 19.86
C ASN A 25 11.73 18.93 20.06
N ARG A 26 10.57 18.42 19.64
CA ARG A 26 10.20 17.02 19.68
C ARG A 26 9.13 16.70 18.66
N ARG A 27 8.88 15.41 18.45
CA ARG A 27 7.75 14.96 17.64
C ARG A 27 6.45 15.01 18.44
N GLU A 28 5.32 14.95 17.71
CA GLU A 28 3.98 14.92 18.29
C GLU A 28 3.79 13.71 19.20
N THR A 29 2.95 13.89 20.23
CA THR A 29 2.38 12.79 21.00
C THR A 29 1.22 12.16 20.20
N TRP A 30 0.73 10.99 20.67
CA TRP A 30 -0.44 10.36 20.06
C TRP A 30 -1.66 11.30 20.07
N GLU A 31 -1.92 11.93 21.21
CA GLU A 31 -3.04 12.86 21.35
C GLU A 31 -2.93 14.04 20.39
N GLU A 32 -1.75 14.61 20.23
CA GLU A 32 -1.52 15.72 19.30
C GLU A 32 -1.70 15.29 17.85
N LEU A 33 -1.22 14.11 17.48
CA LEU A 33 -1.36 13.53 16.15
C LEU A 33 -2.85 13.30 15.81
N VAL A 34 -3.59 12.68 16.72
CA VAL A 34 -5.03 12.41 16.52
C VAL A 34 -5.81 13.71 16.44
N THR A 35 -5.48 14.69 17.28
CA THR A 35 -6.13 16.01 17.28
C THR A 35 -5.89 16.74 15.94
N ARG A 36 -4.68 16.68 15.40
CA ARG A 36 -4.37 17.24 14.08
C ARG A 36 -5.24 16.63 12.98
N ASN A 37 -5.37 15.31 13.00
CA ASN A 37 -6.21 14.58 12.05
C ASN A 37 -7.69 14.94 12.19
N MET A 38 -8.19 14.95 13.42
CA MET A 38 -9.58 15.32 13.73
C MET A 38 -9.90 16.75 13.27
N ASN A 39 -9.01 17.69 13.56
CA ASN A 39 -9.22 19.12 13.24
C ASN A 39 -9.26 19.36 11.73
N MET A 40 -8.52 18.59 10.94
CA MET A 40 -8.61 18.65 9.49
C MET A 40 -10.03 18.36 9.00
N HIS A 41 -10.66 17.33 9.54
CA HIS A 41 -12.05 16.98 9.20
C HIS A 41 -13.05 18.01 9.70
N ILE A 42 -12.87 18.53 10.92
CA ILE A 42 -13.75 19.57 11.47
C ILE A 42 -13.69 20.84 10.60
N LYS A 43 -12.49 21.20 10.13
CA LYS A 43 -12.32 22.36 9.25
C LYS A 43 -13.09 22.20 7.93
N LYS A 44 -13.06 21.00 7.34
CA LYS A 44 -13.77 20.70 6.09
C LYS A 44 -15.27 20.54 6.30
N TYR A 45 -15.68 19.95 7.43
CA TYR A 45 -17.07 19.63 7.74
C TYR A 45 -17.47 20.25 9.09
N PRO A 46 -17.51 21.59 9.21
CA PRO A 46 -17.73 22.22 10.51
C PRO A 46 -19.11 21.91 11.13
N SER A 47 -20.12 21.61 10.31
CA SER A 47 -21.44 21.21 10.79
C SER A 47 -21.46 19.85 11.49
N LEU A 48 -20.43 19.02 11.27
CA LEU A 48 -20.29 17.70 11.87
C LEU A 48 -19.32 17.67 13.06
N LYS A 49 -18.91 18.83 13.56
CA LYS A 49 -17.91 18.93 14.64
C LYS A 49 -18.23 18.02 15.82
N ASP A 50 -19.46 18.00 16.30
CA ASP A 50 -19.84 17.22 17.47
C ASP A 50 -19.76 15.71 17.19
N GLU A 51 -20.25 15.26 16.03
CA GLU A 51 -20.16 13.86 15.63
C GLU A 51 -18.70 13.42 15.43
N ILE A 52 -17.88 14.27 14.79
CA ILE A 52 -16.45 14.00 14.57
C ILE A 52 -15.74 13.85 15.92
N THR A 53 -16.00 14.77 16.84
CA THR A 53 -15.39 14.74 18.17
C THR A 53 -15.76 13.46 18.91
N GLU A 54 -17.01 13.03 18.83
CA GLU A 54 -17.46 11.79 19.49
C GLU A 54 -16.81 10.55 18.87
N VAL A 55 -16.77 10.46 17.56
CA VAL A 55 -16.17 9.32 16.85
C VAL A 55 -14.66 9.23 17.15
N TYR A 56 -13.96 10.35 17.22
CA TYR A 56 -12.52 10.37 17.46
C TYR A 56 -12.11 9.92 18.86
N LYS A 57 -13.05 9.81 19.82
CA LYS A 57 -12.76 9.15 21.09
C LYS A 57 -12.25 7.72 20.89
N MET A 58 -12.82 7.01 19.91
CA MET A 58 -12.35 5.65 19.56
C MET A 58 -10.98 5.66 18.91
N VAL A 59 -10.62 6.73 18.20
CA VAL A 59 -9.28 6.88 17.62
C VAL A 59 -8.24 7.13 18.71
N TYR A 60 -8.54 8.03 19.66
CA TYR A 60 -7.66 8.25 20.82
C TYR A 60 -7.41 6.96 21.59
N ASP A 61 -8.44 6.12 21.74
CA ASP A 61 -8.38 4.84 22.44
C ASP A 61 -7.79 3.69 21.59
N LYS A 62 -7.38 3.97 20.36
CA LYS A 62 -6.82 2.98 19.43
C LYS A 62 -7.75 1.79 19.14
N LYS A 63 -9.04 2.02 19.16
CA LYS A 63 -10.05 1.03 18.74
C LYS A 63 -10.27 1.06 17.23
N VAL A 64 -10.11 2.23 16.64
CA VAL A 64 -10.26 2.50 15.21
C VAL A 64 -9.16 3.46 14.80
N LEU A 65 -8.65 3.31 13.58
CA LEU A 65 -7.69 4.25 13.00
C LEU A 65 -8.22 4.82 11.69
N PRO A 66 -8.03 6.13 11.45
CA PRO A 66 -8.23 6.71 10.12
C PRO A 66 -7.22 6.15 9.12
N SER A 67 -7.26 6.62 7.88
CA SER A 67 -6.28 6.16 6.89
C SER A 67 -4.86 6.46 7.38
N MET A 68 -3.96 5.51 7.17
CA MET A 68 -2.55 5.67 7.54
C MET A 68 -1.96 6.95 6.91
N ARG A 69 -2.38 7.28 5.71
CA ARG A 69 -1.94 8.48 4.99
C ARG A 69 -2.46 9.76 5.63
N SER A 70 -3.70 9.76 6.11
CA SER A 70 -4.25 10.92 6.81
C SER A 70 -3.59 11.12 8.18
N MET A 71 -3.20 10.05 8.86
CA MET A 71 -2.44 10.15 10.10
C MET A 71 -1.08 10.80 9.85
N GLN A 72 -0.43 10.44 8.75
CA GLN A 72 0.88 10.97 8.38
C GLN A 72 0.80 12.40 7.83
N PHE A 73 -0.15 12.68 6.94
CA PHE A 73 -0.24 13.93 6.19
C PHE A 73 -1.42 14.81 6.57
N GLY A 74 -2.19 14.44 7.58
CA GLY A 74 -3.36 15.20 8.02
C GLY A 74 -3.03 16.67 8.30
N GLY A 75 -3.91 17.57 7.88
CA GLY A 75 -3.73 19.00 7.96
C GLY A 75 -3.31 19.60 6.62
N LYS A 76 -2.37 20.54 6.64
CA LYS A 76 -1.97 21.31 5.46
C LYS A 76 -1.54 20.49 4.25
N PRO A 77 -0.74 19.42 4.36
CA PRO A 77 -0.36 18.63 3.19
C PRO A 77 -1.56 18.06 2.42
N ILE A 78 -2.57 17.56 3.11
CA ILE A 78 -3.78 17.03 2.49
C ILE A 78 -4.69 18.17 1.98
N GLU A 79 -4.77 19.28 2.71
CA GLU A 79 -5.51 20.45 2.25
C GLU A 79 -4.98 20.99 0.91
N ILE A 80 -3.67 20.96 0.72
CA ILE A 80 -3.01 21.37 -0.53
C ILE A 80 -3.15 20.29 -1.61
N SER A 81 -2.94 19.02 -1.25
CA SER A 81 -2.98 17.87 -2.17
C SER A 81 -3.90 16.78 -1.63
N PRO A 82 -5.22 16.89 -1.85
CA PRO A 82 -6.19 15.95 -1.30
C PRO A 82 -5.97 14.47 -1.66
N ASN A 83 -5.31 14.19 -2.79
CA ASN A 83 -4.95 12.83 -3.17
C ASN A 83 -4.09 12.13 -2.11
N ARG A 84 -3.40 12.87 -1.25
CA ARG A 84 -2.52 12.30 -0.21
C ARG A 84 -3.28 11.64 0.94
N ILE A 85 -4.61 11.80 1.01
CA ILE A 85 -5.43 11.09 2.00
C ILE A 85 -5.67 9.63 1.61
N TYR A 86 -5.55 9.30 0.32
CA TYR A 86 -5.87 7.99 -0.21
C TYR A 86 -4.68 7.04 -0.13
N ASN A 87 -4.96 5.80 0.30
CA ASN A 87 -3.96 4.74 0.41
C ASN A 87 -3.71 4.06 -0.93
N CYS A 88 -4.72 3.96 -1.77
CA CYS A 88 -4.77 3.08 -2.93
C CYS A 88 -5.18 3.81 -4.18
N ALA A 89 -4.48 3.53 -5.28
CA ALA A 89 -4.83 4.01 -6.60
C ALA A 89 -4.51 2.94 -7.64
N TYR A 90 -5.22 3.00 -8.75
CA TYR A 90 -4.94 2.15 -9.92
C TYR A 90 -5.12 2.98 -11.20
N LEU A 91 -4.22 2.77 -12.16
CA LEU A 91 -4.35 3.32 -13.50
C LEU A 91 -3.82 2.33 -14.56
N PRO A 92 -4.51 2.21 -15.70
CA PRO A 92 -3.91 1.56 -16.86
C PRO A 92 -2.90 2.50 -17.50
N ILE A 93 -1.80 1.96 -18.03
CA ILE A 93 -0.83 2.77 -18.80
C ILE A 93 -1.30 2.77 -20.26
N ASP A 94 -2.33 3.53 -20.51
CA ASP A 94 -3.00 3.66 -21.81
C ASP A 94 -3.01 5.09 -22.35
N HIS A 95 -2.29 6.00 -21.68
CA HIS A 95 -2.19 7.41 -22.02
C HIS A 95 -0.81 7.91 -21.61
N LEU A 96 -0.23 8.85 -22.36
CA LEU A 96 1.09 9.39 -22.03
C LEU A 96 1.17 10.01 -20.63
N ASP A 97 0.10 10.64 -20.19
CA ASP A 97 0.07 11.26 -18.86
C ASP A 97 0.12 10.25 -17.73
N ALA A 98 -0.14 8.96 -17.99
CA ALA A 98 -0.08 7.93 -16.97
C ALA A 98 1.32 7.79 -16.34
N PHE A 99 2.38 8.05 -17.09
CA PHE A 99 3.75 8.00 -16.56
C PHE A 99 4.00 9.09 -15.53
N SER A 100 3.63 10.33 -15.84
CA SER A 100 3.78 11.46 -14.91
C SER A 100 2.83 11.34 -13.72
N GLU A 101 1.62 10.83 -13.94
CA GLU A 101 0.67 10.56 -12.87
C GLU A 101 1.18 9.49 -11.91
N SER A 102 1.85 8.45 -12.42
CA SER A 102 2.49 7.44 -11.57
C SER A 102 3.56 8.04 -10.66
N MET A 103 4.42 8.90 -11.20
CA MET A 103 5.41 9.64 -10.42
C MET A 103 4.74 10.50 -9.33
N PHE A 104 3.73 11.25 -9.72
CA PHE A 104 2.99 12.14 -8.82
C PHE A 104 2.35 11.36 -7.66
N LEU A 105 1.68 10.25 -7.96
CA LEU A 105 1.02 9.42 -6.95
C LEU A 105 2.02 8.79 -5.98
N LEU A 106 3.12 8.24 -6.50
CA LEU A 106 4.16 7.61 -5.67
C LEU A 106 4.83 8.63 -4.76
N LEU A 107 5.15 9.82 -5.27
CA LEU A 107 5.72 10.90 -4.46
C LEU A 107 4.73 11.38 -3.39
N GLY A 108 3.44 11.35 -3.68
CA GLY A 108 2.38 11.65 -2.71
C GLY A 108 2.17 10.57 -1.65
N GLY A 109 2.77 9.40 -1.86
CA GLY A 109 2.74 8.30 -0.91
C GLY A 109 1.63 7.26 -1.12
N THR A 110 0.92 7.33 -2.23
CA THR A 110 -0.13 6.37 -2.56
C THR A 110 0.48 5.05 -3.04
N GLY A 111 -0.11 3.93 -2.62
CA GLY A 111 0.19 2.63 -3.19
C GLY A 111 -0.48 2.51 -4.56
N VAL A 112 0.29 2.17 -5.60
CA VAL A 112 -0.16 2.23 -6.99
C VAL A 112 -0.19 0.86 -7.63
N GLY A 113 -1.36 0.48 -8.14
CA GLY A 113 -1.49 -0.59 -9.12
C GLY A 113 -1.51 0.01 -10.52
N TYR A 114 -0.90 -0.66 -11.48
CA TYR A 114 -0.94 -0.23 -12.87
C TYR A 114 -1.10 -1.41 -13.81
N SER A 115 -1.68 -1.15 -14.97
CA SER A 115 -1.85 -2.20 -15.97
C SER A 115 -0.94 -1.96 -17.17
N VAL A 116 -0.16 -2.99 -17.49
CA VAL A 116 0.58 -3.08 -18.75
C VAL A 116 0.00 -4.21 -19.63
N GLN A 117 -1.29 -4.49 -19.47
CA GLN A 117 -1.96 -5.43 -20.35
C GLN A 117 -1.89 -4.95 -21.81
N LYS A 118 -1.82 -5.87 -22.73
CA LYS A 118 -1.65 -5.57 -24.16
C LYS A 118 -2.68 -4.57 -24.68
N HIS A 119 -3.94 -4.73 -24.33
CA HIS A 119 -5.02 -3.84 -24.81
C HIS A 119 -4.92 -2.41 -24.22
N HIS A 120 -4.27 -2.23 -23.08
CA HIS A 120 -4.00 -0.90 -22.54
C HIS A 120 -2.79 -0.25 -23.22
N VAL A 121 -1.67 -0.96 -23.28
CA VAL A 121 -0.42 -0.42 -23.85
C VAL A 121 -0.58 -0.09 -25.33
N GLU A 122 -1.37 -0.85 -26.08
CA GLU A 122 -1.65 -0.58 -27.48
C GLU A 122 -2.27 0.81 -27.75
N LYS A 123 -2.91 1.40 -26.74
CA LYS A 123 -3.49 2.75 -26.87
C LYS A 123 -2.46 3.87 -26.81
N LEU A 124 -1.24 3.58 -26.39
CA LEU A 124 -0.17 4.58 -26.42
C LEU A 124 0.17 4.92 -27.89
N PRO A 125 0.49 6.20 -28.16
CA PRO A 125 0.83 6.60 -29.52
C PRO A 125 2.16 6.03 -29.98
N GLU A 126 2.40 6.10 -31.29
CA GLU A 126 3.67 5.74 -31.90
C GLU A 126 4.76 6.73 -31.54
N ILE A 127 5.99 6.23 -31.45
CA ILE A 127 7.16 7.04 -31.14
C ILE A 127 7.46 7.99 -32.30
N ARG A 128 7.74 9.22 -31.95
CA ARG A 128 8.28 10.29 -32.81
C ARG A 128 9.43 10.92 -32.07
N LYS A 129 10.66 10.49 -32.39
CA LYS A 129 11.83 10.99 -31.69
C LYS A 129 11.98 12.50 -31.86
N PRO A 130 12.43 13.22 -30.81
CA PRO A 130 12.63 14.66 -30.93
C PRO A 130 13.79 14.96 -31.89
N ASN A 131 13.73 16.14 -32.53
CA ASN A 131 14.78 16.57 -33.44
C ASN A 131 16.03 17.01 -32.65
N PRO A 132 17.18 16.35 -32.83
CA PRO A 132 18.40 16.66 -32.07
C PRO A 132 19.00 18.02 -32.42
N LYS A 133 18.60 18.62 -33.55
CA LYS A 133 19.08 19.96 -33.97
C LYS A 133 18.48 21.10 -33.17
N TYR A 134 17.33 20.87 -32.53
CA TYR A 134 16.64 21.89 -31.74
C TYR A 134 16.56 21.43 -30.30
N THR A 135 16.92 22.31 -29.38
CA THR A 135 16.86 22.02 -27.95
C THR A 135 15.95 23.02 -27.24
N THR A 136 15.22 22.55 -26.26
CA THR A 136 14.42 23.37 -25.36
C THR A 136 14.85 23.08 -23.94
N ARG A 137 15.22 24.14 -23.20
CA ARG A 137 15.58 24.01 -21.79
C ARG A 137 14.30 23.93 -20.97
N PHE A 138 14.24 22.97 -20.04
CA PHE A 138 13.13 22.82 -19.10
C PHE A 138 13.67 22.88 -17.67
N LEU A 139 13.27 23.92 -16.93
CA LEU A 139 13.62 24.09 -15.53
C LEU A 139 12.65 23.26 -14.68
N ILE A 140 13.20 22.29 -13.93
CA ILE A 140 12.40 21.39 -13.09
C ILE A 140 12.11 22.08 -11.75
N GLY A 141 10.81 22.22 -11.41
CA GLY A 141 10.41 22.75 -10.12
C GLY A 141 10.74 21.79 -8.97
N ASP A 142 11.09 22.35 -7.81
CA ASP A 142 11.41 21.60 -6.60
C ASP A 142 10.12 21.25 -5.84
N SER A 143 9.32 20.38 -6.44
CA SER A 143 8.02 19.94 -5.91
C SER A 143 7.64 18.59 -6.50
N ILE A 144 6.64 17.96 -5.90
CA ILE A 144 6.05 16.71 -6.43
C ILE A 144 5.59 16.94 -7.88
N GLU A 145 4.86 18.04 -8.13
CA GLU A 145 4.38 18.42 -9.46
C GLU A 145 5.54 18.69 -10.42
N GLY A 146 6.60 19.33 -9.95
CA GLY A 146 7.78 19.62 -10.77
C GLY A 146 8.48 18.36 -11.26
N TRP A 147 8.67 17.39 -10.41
CA TRP A 147 9.26 16.10 -10.79
C TRP A 147 8.37 15.34 -11.76
N ALA A 148 7.06 15.31 -11.50
CA ALA A 148 6.11 14.67 -12.40
C ALA A 148 6.05 15.38 -13.76
N ASP A 149 6.13 16.71 -13.80
CA ASP A 149 6.18 17.48 -15.03
C ASP A 149 7.43 17.17 -15.86
N ALA A 150 8.57 16.90 -15.23
CA ALA A 150 9.78 16.50 -15.95
C ALA A 150 9.54 15.21 -16.74
N ILE A 151 8.88 14.24 -16.13
CA ILE A 151 8.50 12.99 -16.81
C ILE A 151 7.51 13.28 -17.95
N LYS A 152 6.51 14.13 -17.70
CA LYS A 152 5.50 14.51 -18.69
C LYS A 152 6.13 15.16 -19.92
N VAL A 153 7.03 16.10 -19.70
CA VAL A 153 7.73 16.83 -20.77
C VAL A 153 8.61 15.86 -21.57
N LEU A 154 9.35 14.98 -20.90
CA LEU A 154 10.17 13.96 -21.55
C LEU A 154 9.32 13.08 -22.47
N MET A 155 8.24 12.50 -21.93
CA MET A 155 7.37 11.62 -22.70
C MET A 155 6.77 12.35 -23.90
N LYS A 156 6.26 13.54 -23.72
CA LYS A 156 5.69 14.33 -24.83
C LYS A 156 6.71 14.61 -25.92
N SER A 157 7.99 14.81 -25.58
CA SER A 157 9.04 15.08 -26.58
C SER A 157 9.31 13.89 -27.50
N TYR A 158 8.99 12.67 -27.06
CA TYR A 158 9.20 11.44 -27.84
C TYR A 158 7.97 10.95 -28.57
N PHE A 159 6.81 11.60 -28.38
CA PHE A 159 5.54 11.18 -28.99
C PHE A 159 4.82 12.29 -29.71
N GLY A 160 5.33 13.51 -29.64
CA GLY A 160 4.76 14.68 -30.31
C GLY A 160 5.38 14.90 -31.69
N LYS A 161 4.59 15.46 -32.61
CA LYS A 161 5.09 15.83 -33.93
C LYS A 161 6.03 17.06 -33.80
N ALA A 162 7.19 17.00 -34.45
CA ALA A 162 8.14 18.12 -34.55
C ALA A 162 8.62 18.65 -33.20
N SER A 163 8.85 17.76 -32.25
CA SER A 163 9.35 18.12 -30.91
C SER A 163 10.85 18.42 -30.94
N SER A 164 11.28 19.36 -30.07
CA SER A 164 12.69 19.59 -29.79
C SER A 164 13.21 18.61 -28.73
N THR A 165 14.52 18.41 -28.71
CA THR A 165 15.17 17.67 -27.62
C THR A 165 15.14 18.50 -26.34
N ILE A 166 14.76 17.90 -25.23
CA ILE A 166 14.67 18.59 -23.95
C ILE A 166 16.00 18.50 -23.20
N VAL A 167 16.48 19.64 -22.75
CA VAL A 167 17.62 19.76 -21.84
C VAL A 167 17.08 20.12 -20.48
N PHE A 168 17.17 19.19 -19.53
CA PHE A 168 16.63 19.39 -18.18
C PHE A 168 17.60 20.19 -17.32
N ASP A 169 17.06 21.17 -16.60
CA ASP A 169 17.79 21.99 -15.65
C ASP A 169 17.31 21.63 -14.23
N TYR A 170 18.23 21.07 -13.44
CA TYR A 170 17.98 20.57 -12.09
C TYR A 170 18.35 21.57 -10.99
N SER A 171 18.73 22.79 -11.36
CA SER A 171 19.33 23.77 -10.43
C SER A 171 18.40 24.23 -9.32
N ASP A 172 17.08 24.19 -9.53
CA ASP A 172 16.10 24.57 -8.52
C ASP A 172 15.78 23.47 -7.51
N ILE A 173 16.23 22.24 -7.78
CA ILE A 173 16.00 21.12 -6.86
C ILE A 173 16.94 21.26 -5.67
N ARG A 174 16.39 21.20 -4.44
CA ARG A 174 17.16 21.31 -3.22
C ARG A 174 18.22 20.22 -3.13
N PRO A 175 19.39 20.51 -2.52
CA PRO A 175 20.48 19.55 -2.46
C PRO A 175 20.15 18.38 -1.53
N LYS A 176 20.88 17.26 -1.73
CA LYS A 176 20.79 16.09 -0.86
C LYS A 176 21.04 16.47 0.59
N GLY A 177 20.17 16.02 1.48
CA GLY A 177 20.29 16.24 2.92
C GLY A 177 19.53 17.46 3.45
N ALA A 178 18.94 18.29 2.59
CA ALA A 178 18.08 19.39 3.04
C ALA A 178 16.85 18.85 3.77
N GLN A 179 16.44 19.56 4.84
CA GLN A 179 15.30 19.15 5.67
C GLN A 179 13.99 19.28 4.89
N LEU A 180 13.17 18.22 4.93
CA LEU A 180 11.82 18.23 4.39
C LEU A 180 10.82 18.59 5.48
N VAL A 181 10.10 19.68 5.32
CA VAL A 181 9.17 20.21 6.33
C VAL A 181 7.92 19.33 6.47
N THR A 182 7.41 18.79 5.37
CA THR A 182 6.14 18.04 5.34
C THR A 182 6.27 16.58 5.77
N SER A 183 7.41 15.94 5.51
CA SER A 183 7.61 14.51 5.78
C SER A 183 8.59 14.23 6.91
N GLY A 184 9.29 15.26 7.38
CA GLY A 184 10.29 15.11 8.45
C GLY A 184 11.57 14.39 8.05
N GLY A 185 11.72 14.06 6.76
CA GLY A 185 12.91 13.41 6.21
C GLY A 185 13.87 14.40 5.59
N LYS A 186 14.93 13.88 4.97
CA LYS A 186 15.93 14.64 4.23
C LYS A 186 15.69 14.53 2.73
N ALA A 187 15.96 15.61 1.99
CA ALA A 187 15.81 15.65 0.55
C ALA A 187 16.82 14.70 -0.14
N PRO A 188 16.39 14.03 -1.23
CA PRO A 188 17.26 13.13 -1.99
C PRO A 188 18.25 13.85 -2.91
N GLY A 189 18.04 15.13 -3.17
CA GLY A 189 18.75 15.88 -4.20
C GLY A 189 18.25 15.54 -5.60
N PRO A 190 18.88 16.10 -6.64
CA PRO A 190 18.44 15.91 -8.03
C PRO A 190 18.87 14.57 -8.65
N GLN A 191 19.85 13.87 -8.08
CA GLN A 191 20.45 12.70 -8.71
C GLN A 191 19.47 11.57 -9.03
N PRO A 192 18.53 11.18 -8.13
CA PRO A 192 17.55 10.14 -8.45
C PRO A 192 16.71 10.46 -9.68
N LEU A 193 16.28 11.71 -9.83
CA LEU A 193 15.51 12.13 -11.00
C LEU A 193 16.39 12.15 -12.27
N LYS A 194 17.62 12.62 -12.17
CA LYS A 194 18.59 12.56 -13.29
C LYS A 194 18.77 11.14 -13.79
N ASP A 195 18.98 10.20 -12.89
CA ASP A 195 19.17 8.79 -13.23
C ASP A 195 17.91 8.21 -13.89
N CYS A 196 16.74 8.55 -13.39
CA CYS A 196 15.47 8.15 -13.97
C CYS A 196 15.31 8.68 -15.39
N ILE A 197 15.50 9.97 -15.59
CA ILE A 197 15.37 10.62 -16.92
C ILE A 197 16.40 10.03 -17.89
N TYR A 198 17.62 9.79 -17.45
CA TYR A 198 18.64 9.14 -18.27
C TYR A 198 18.20 7.75 -18.73
N LYS A 199 17.69 6.92 -17.82
CA LYS A 199 17.25 5.56 -18.15
C LYS A 199 16.05 5.54 -19.08
N LEU A 200 15.06 6.40 -18.84
CA LEU A 200 13.90 6.53 -19.72
C LEU A 200 14.33 7.02 -21.12
N THR A 201 15.20 8.00 -21.18
CA THR A 201 15.72 8.54 -22.44
C THR A 201 16.47 7.45 -23.22
N THR A 202 17.31 6.67 -22.55
CA THR A 202 18.06 5.56 -23.18
C THR A 202 17.10 4.53 -23.77
N MET A 203 16.06 4.16 -23.05
CA MET A 203 15.03 3.23 -23.55
C MET A 203 14.33 3.79 -24.77
N LEU A 204 13.89 5.05 -24.72
CA LEU A 204 13.19 5.71 -25.82
C LEU A 204 14.09 5.88 -27.05
N ASP A 205 15.36 6.24 -26.86
CA ASP A 205 16.32 6.41 -27.95
C ASP A 205 16.64 5.09 -28.65
N SER A 206 16.47 3.95 -27.99
CA SER A 206 16.67 2.63 -28.59
C SER A 206 15.55 2.24 -29.57
N LYS A 207 14.45 2.97 -29.57
CA LYS A 207 13.32 2.71 -30.48
C LYS A 207 13.47 3.54 -31.76
N GLU A 208 12.77 3.10 -32.80
CA GLU A 208 12.70 3.82 -34.06
C GLU A 208 11.40 4.62 -34.15
N ASP A 209 11.36 5.64 -35.03
CA ASP A 209 10.11 6.32 -35.34
C ASP A 209 9.06 5.31 -35.85
N ASP A 210 7.81 5.55 -35.52
CA ASP A 210 6.66 4.69 -35.81
C ASP A 210 6.59 3.41 -34.98
N ASP A 211 7.59 3.10 -34.16
CA ASP A 211 7.51 1.99 -33.20
C ASP A 211 6.51 2.31 -32.09
N LYS A 212 6.00 1.26 -31.48
CA LYS A 212 5.20 1.35 -30.26
C LYS A 212 5.97 0.75 -29.09
N LEU A 213 5.71 1.27 -27.89
CA LEU A 213 6.22 0.66 -26.68
C LEU A 213 5.54 -0.69 -26.43
N THR A 214 6.32 -1.67 -26.00
CA THR A 214 5.80 -2.99 -25.61
C THR A 214 5.43 -3.00 -24.12
N PRO A 215 4.61 -3.96 -23.67
CA PRO A 215 4.28 -4.08 -22.24
C PRO A 215 5.49 -4.14 -21.33
N ILE A 216 6.51 -4.93 -21.67
CA ILE A 216 7.71 -5.03 -20.82
C ILE A 216 8.50 -3.71 -20.77
N GLU A 217 8.55 -2.98 -21.88
CA GLU A 217 9.19 -1.66 -21.91
C GLU A 217 8.46 -0.66 -21.01
N VAL A 218 7.12 -0.63 -21.10
CA VAL A 218 6.29 0.25 -20.25
C VAL A 218 6.47 -0.12 -18.78
N HIS A 219 6.47 -1.41 -18.47
CA HIS A 219 6.69 -1.91 -17.11
C HIS A 219 8.04 -1.44 -16.56
N ASP A 220 9.12 -1.60 -17.33
CA ASP A 220 10.45 -1.17 -16.92
C ASP A 220 10.51 0.35 -16.71
N MET A 221 9.84 1.13 -17.55
CA MET A 221 9.77 2.58 -17.39
C MET A 221 9.09 2.98 -16.08
N VAL A 222 7.97 2.38 -15.75
CA VAL A 222 7.27 2.64 -14.47
C VAL A 222 8.15 2.23 -13.28
N CYS A 223 8.86 1.12 -13.39
CA CYS A 223 9.79 0.67 -12.34
C CYS A 223 10.97 1.67 -12.16
N HIS A 224 11.49 2.25 -13.23
CA HIS A 224 12.52 3.30 -13.13
C HIS A 224 11.99 4.57 -12.46
N ILE A 225 10.74 4.92 -12.72
CA ILE A 225 10.06 6.03 -12.04
C ILE A 225 9.98 5.75 -10.53
N ALA A 226 9.60 4.53 -10.17
CA ALA A 226 9.54 4.11 -8.77
C ALA A 226 10.91 4.16 -8.09
N ASP A 227 11.98 3.79 -8.80
CA ASP A 227 13.35 3.90 -8.29
C ASP A 227 13.72 5.33 -7.89
N ALA A 228 13.31 6.31 -8.69
CA ALA A 228 13.55 7.72 -8.38
C ALA A 228 12.85 8.17 -7.09
N VAL A 229 11.64 7.67 -6.86
CA VAL A 229 10.88 7.96 -5.63
C VAL A 229 11.53 7.31 -4.41
N LEU A 230 11.99 6.07 -4.53
CA LEU A 230 12.60 5.31 -3.44
C LEU A 230 13.94 5.82 -2.99
N ALA A 231 14.77 6.22 -3.94
CA ALA A 231 16.10 6.76 -3.65
C ALA A 231 16.01 8.02 -2.77
N GLY A 232 14.82 8.62 -2.68
CA GLY A 232 14.55 9.72 -1.79
C GLY A 232 14.46 9.36 -0.31
N GLY A 233 14.48 8.08 0.05
CA GLY A 233 14.47 7.63 1.44
C GLY A 233 13.16 7.86 2.19
N ILE A 234 12.14 8.41 1.54
CA ILE A 234 10.88 8.79 2.18
C ILE A 234 9.94 7.60 2.29
N ARG A 235 10.06 6.61 1.40
CA ARG A 235 9.17 5.43 1.37
C ARG A 235 9.68 4.29 0.51
N ARG A 236 9.21 3.08 0.86
CA ARG A 236 9.11 1.98 -0.10
C ARG A 236 7.99 2.35 -1.08
N ALA A 237 8.30 2.49 -2.36
CA ALA A 237 7.27 2.54 -3.38
C ALA A 237 6.59 1.17 -3.39
N ALA A 238 5.28 1.17 -3.17
CA ALA A 238 4.48 -0.04 -3.29
C ALA A 238 3.82 0.00 -4.66
N LEU A 239 4.17 -0.99 -5.50
CA LEU A 239 3.64 -1.13 -6.86
C LEU A 239 3.16 -2.56 -7.09
N ILE A 240 2.10 -2.68 -7.87
CA ILE A 240 1.73 -3.93 -8.51
C ILE A 240 1.48 -3.68 -10.00
N SER A 241 2.06 -4.52 -10.86
CA SER A 241 1.76 -4.53 -12.28
C SER A 241 0.77 -5.64 -12.59
N LEU A 242 -0.23 -5.33 -13.39
CA LEU A 242 -1.14 -6.31 -13.98
C LEU A 242 -0.79 -6.44 -15.45
N PHE A 243 -0.56 -7.66 -15.91
CA PHE A 243 -0.19 -7.92 -17.28
C PHE A 243 -1.08 -9.01 -17.89
N SER A 244 -1.10 -9.10 -19.23
CA SER A 244 -1.89 -10.10 -19.94
C SER A 244 -1.35 -11.50 -19.69
N ALA A 245 -2.23 -12.42 -19.37
CA ALA A 245 -1.86 -13.80 -18.99
C ALA A 245 -1.08 -14.55 -20.09
N ASP A 246 -1.20 -14.12 -21.33
CA ASP A 246 -0.48 -14.68 -22.48
C ASP A 246 0.82 -13.96 -22.83
N ASP A 247 1.22 -12.96 -22.04
CA ASP A 247 2.45 -12.18 -22.25
C ASP A 247 3.65 -12.92 -21.65
N GLN A 248 4.39 -13.65 -22.49
CA GLN A 248 5.51 -14.48 -22.06
C GLN A 248 6.69 -13.66 -21.52
N GLU A 249 6.94 -12.48 -22.08
CA GLU A 249 8.01 -11.59 -21.59
C GLU A 249 7.72 -11.12 -20.16
N MET A 250 6.46 -10.77 -19.87
CA MET A 250 6.06 -10.36 -18.52
C MET A 250 6.07 -11.52 -17.54
N ILE A 251 5.60 -12.70 -17.94
CA ILE A 251 5.61 -13.88 -17.08
C ILE A 251 7.03 -14.22 -16.63
N SER A 252 8.02 -14.09 -17.52
CA SER A 252 9.40 -14.47 -17.26
C SER A 252 10.32 -13.28 -16.90
N CYS A 253 9.78 -12.09 -16.69
CA CYS A 253 10.61 -10.88 -16.49
C CYS A 253 11.45 -10.91 -15.22
N LYS A 254 11.11 -11.74 -14.25
CA LYS A 254 11.89 -12.00 -13.04
C LYS A 254 12.38 -13.45 -13.00
N SER A 255 12.97 -13.91 -14.09
CA SER A 255 13.60 -15.22 -14.16
C SER A 255 15.11 -15.09 -14.33
N GLY A 256 15.86 -16.13 -13.95
CA GLY A 256 17.32 -16.12 -13.99
C GLY A 256 17.90 -15.05 -13.07
N ALA A 257 19.03 -14.47 -13.46
CA ALA A 257 19.72 -13.40 -12.71
C ALA A 257 19.19 -12.01 -13.09
N TRP A 258 17.87 -11.84 -13.13
CA TRP A 258 17.23 -10.60 -13.55
C TRP A 258 17.65 -9.37 -12.72
N TRP A 259 17.96 -9.55 -11.44
CA TRP A 259 18.40 -8.48 -10.54
C TRP A 259 19.73 -7.84 -10.92
N GLU A 260 20.53 -8.52 -11.72
CA GLU A 260 21.81 -7.97 -12.23
C GLU A 260 21.58 -7.02 -13.40
N GLN A 261 20.70 -7.39 -14.33
CA GLN A 261 20.44 -6.65 -15.56
C GLN A 261 19.29 -5.65 -15.43
N ASN A 262 18.26 -6.00 -14.65
CA ASN A 262 17.03 -5.22 -14.49
C ASN A 262 16.62 -5.11 -13.02
N PRO A 263 17.48 -4.52 -12.17
CA PRO A 263 17.19 -4.45 -10.73
C PRO A 263 15.93 -3.65 -10.40
N GLN A 264 15.52 -2.70 -11.27
CA GLN A 264 14.29 -1.92 -11.08
C GLN A 264 13.03 -2.79 -11.01
N ARG A 265 13.02 -3.97 -11.63
CA ARG A 265 11.88 -4.89 -11.61
C ARG A 265 11.52 -5.38 -10.21
N GLY A 266 12.47 -5.29 -9.27
CA GLY A 266 12.21 -5.57 -7.86
C GLY A 266 11.26 -4.58 -7.18
N ARG A 267 10.95 -3.46 -7.81
CA ARG A 267 10.07 -2.42 -7.24
C ARG A 267 8.59 -2.77 -7.33
N ALA A 268 8.20 -3.67 -8.21
CA ALA A 268 6.81 -4.04 -8.42
C ALA A 268 6.60 -5.53 -8.15
N ASN A 269 5.48 -5.86 -7.54
CA ASN A 269 4.93 -7.21 -7.63
C ASN A 269 4.26 -7.34 -8.99
N ASN A 270 4.36 -8.51 -9.62
CA ASN A 270 3.77 -8.73 -10.95
C ASN A 270 2.69 -9.79 -10.85
N SER A 271 1.51 -9.49 -11.37
CA SER A 271 0.38 -10.43 -11.38
C SER A 271 -0.21 -10.56 -12.78
N ALA A 272 -0.44 -11.79 -13.19
CA ALA A 272 -1.20 -12.09 -14.40
C ALA A 272 -2.68 -11.83 -14.15
N ALA A 273 -3.30 -11.00 -14.97
CA ALA A 273 -4.73 -10.72 -14.90
C ALA A 273 -5.52 -11.81 -15.64
N LEU A 274 -6.34 -12.54 -14.90
CA LEU A 274 -7.18 -13.60 -15.44
C LEU A 274 -8.64 -13.19 -15.38
N VAL A 275 -9.33 -13.19 -16.52
CA VAL A 275 -10.78 -12.95 -16.54
C VAL A 275 -11.47 -14.22 -16.06
N ARG A 276 -12.07 -14.14 -14.87
CA ARG A 276 -12.54 -15.28 -14.06
C ARG A 276 -13.42 -16.27 -14.84
N HIS A 277 -14.33 -15.77 -15.67
CA HIS A 277 -15.26 -16.60 -16.41
C HIS A 277 -14.74 -17.10 -17.78
N LYS A 278 -13.54 -16.66 -18.19
CA LYS A 278 -12.93 -17.03 -19.48
C LYS A 278 -11.75 -17.98 -19.35
N ILE A 279 -11.19 -18.12 -18.16
CA ILE A 279 -10.00 -18.95 -17.91
C ILE A 279 -10.41 -20.40 -17.72
N THR A 280 -9.67 -21.31 -18.34
CA THR A 280 -9.84 -22.75 -18.14
C THR A 280 -8.98 -23.25 -16.99
N LYS A 281 -9.36 -24.39 -16.40
CA LYS A 281 -8.56 -25.03 -15.34
C LYS A 281 -7.15 -25.39 -15.83
N ASP A 282 -7.05 -25.91 -17.06
CA ASP A 282 -5.75 -26.31 -17.62
C ASP A 282 -4.81 -25.12 -17.73
N PHE A 283 -5.29 -23.98 -18.22
CA PHE A 283 -4.50 -22.75 -18.28
C PHE A 283 -4.05 -22.31 -16.89
N PHE A 284 -4.98 -22.31 -15.94
CA PHE A 284 -4.67 -21.92 -14.55
C PHE A 284 -3.62 -22.85 -13.93
N MET A 285 -3.75 -24.16 -14.11
CA MET A 285 -2.83 -25.13 -13.51
C MET A 285 -1.42 -25.03 -14.13
N ASP A 286 -1.33 -24.73 -15.42
CA ASP A 286 -0.03 -24.49 -16.06
C ASP A 286 0.65 -23.24 -15.49
N LEU A 287 -0.11 -22.17 -15.30
CA LEU A 287 0.39 -20.95 -14.67
C LEU A 287 0.81 -21.21 -13.22
N TRP A 288 0.00 -21.97 -12.47
CA TRP A 288 0.29 -22.32 -11.09
C TRP A 288 1.63 -23.08 -10.95
N LYS A 289 1.89 -24.00 -11.86
CA LYS A 289 3.17 -24.73 -11.89
C LYS A 289 4.35 -23.81 -12.14
N ARG A 290 4.17 -22.78 -12.98
CA ARG A 290 5.22 -21.76 -13.22
C ARG A 290 5.48 -20.92 -11.98
N VAL A 291 4.44 -20.58 -11.22
CA VAL A 291 4.57 -19.87 -9.93
C VAL A 291 5.37 -20.71 -8.93
N GLU A 292 5.05 -22.00 -8.81
CA GLU A 292 5.80 -22.94 -7.96
C GLU A 292 7.27 -23.01 -8.38
N ALA A 293 7.52 -23.21 -9.67
CA ALA A 293 8.87 -23.34 -10.22
C ALA A 293 9.72 -22.08 -10.07
N SER A 294 9.11 -20.91 -9.94
CA SER A 294 9.82 -19.65 -9.78
C SER A 294 10.61 -19.56 -8.45
N GLY A 295 10.21 -20.31 -7.45
CA GLY A 295 10.80 -20.26 -6.12
C GLY A 295 10.55 -18.94 -5.37
N ALA A 296 9.81 -18.01 -5.96
CA ALA A 296 9.55 -16.67 -5.40
C ALA A 296 8.06 -16.34 -5.29
N GLY A 297 7.17 -17.24 -5.74
CA GLY A 297 5.73 -16.99 -5.74
C GLY A 297 5.27 -16.03 -6.83
N GLU A 298 6.08 -15.76 -7.82
CA GLU A 298 5.75 -14.89 -8.96
C GLU A 298 5.76 -15.66 -10.29
N PRO A 299 4.94 -15.24 -11.27
CA PRO A 299 3.98 -14.14 -11.16
C PRO A 299 2.84 -14.46 -10.20
N GLY A 300 2.27 -13.41 -9.59
CA GLY A 300 1.01 -13.51 -8.87
C GLY A 300 -0.13 -13.80 -9.83
N ILE A 301 -1.27 -14.19 -9.29
CA ILE A 301 -2.49 -14.44 -10.05
C ILE A 301 -3.57 -13.50 -9.52
N TYR A 302 -4.16 -12.71 -10.42
CA TYR A 302 -5.23 -11.78 -10.09
C TYR A 302 -6.45 -12.10 -10.95
N PHE A 303 -7.56 -12.51 -10.30
CA PHE A 303 -8.83 -12.76 -10.97
C PHE A 303 -9.66 -11.49 -11.02
N THR A 304 -10.18 -11.19 -12.18
CA THR A 304 -11.06 -10.04 -12.43
C THR A 304 -12.29 -10.45 -13.23
N ASN A 305 -13.39 -9.73 -13.02
CA ASN A 305 -14.60 -9.87 -13.84
C ASN A 305 -14.64 -8.84 -14.96
N ASP A 306 -13.72 -7.87 -14.96
CA ASP A 306 -13.59 -6.84 -15.99
C ASP A 306 -12.10 -6.60 -16.25
N LYS A 307 -11.69 -6.81 -17.49
CA LYS A 307 -10.28 -6.71 -17.90
C LYS A 307 -9.65 -5.33 -17.70
N ASP A 308 -10.45 -4.28 -17.59
CA ASP A 308 -9.95 -2.92 -17.44
C ASP A 308 -9.76 -2.51 -15.97
N TRP A 309 -10.40 -3.22 -15.07
CA TRP A 309 -10.27 -2.97 -13.63
C TRP A 309 -8.94 -3.47 -13.10
N GLY A 310 -8.55 -2.89 -11.97
CA GLY A 310 -7.34 -3.30 -11.28
C GLY A 310 -7.47 -3.23 -9.78
N THR A 311 -6.33 -3.11 -9.15
CA THR A 311 -6.20 -3.21 -7.70
C THR A 311 -5.00 -2.39 -7.23
N ASN A 312 -4.90 -2.22 -5.92
CA ASN A 312 -3.72 -1.66 -5.26
C ASN A 312 -2.66 -2.75 -5.01
N PRO A 313 -1.45 -2.40 -4.56
CA PRO A 313 -0.33 -3.34 -4.44
C PRO A 313 -0.60 -4.61 -3.64
N CYS A 314 -1.40 -4.52 -2.58
CA CYS A 314 -1.72 -5.68 -1.74
C CYS A 314 -3.02 -6.39 -2.14
N CYS A 315 -3.68 -5.95 -3.19
CA CYS A 315 -4.87 -6.56 -3.79
C CYS A 315 -6.15 -6.51 -2.95
N GLU A 316 -6.20 -5.73 -1.86
CA GLU A 316 -7.41 -5.67 -1.03
C GLU A 316 -8.53 -4.80 -1.59
N ILE A 317 -8.24 -3.93 -2.55
CA ILE A 317 -9.19 -2.96 -3.09
C ILE A 317 -9.43 -3.19 -4.58
N ALA A 318 -10.69 -3.25 -4.98
CA ALA A 318 -11.09 -3.31 -6.39
C ALA A 318 -11.29 -1.90 -6.93
N LEU A 319 -10.58 -1.56 -7.99
CA LEU A 319 -10.51 -0.21 -8.55
C LEU A 319 -10.85 -0.19 -10.03
N ARG A 320 -11.64 0.81 -10.43
CA ARG A 320 -11.81 1.16 -11.85
C ARG A 320 -10.56 1.87 -12.36
N PRO A 321 -10.36 1.96 -13.67
CA PRO A 321 -9.30 2.81 -14.22
C PRO A 321 -9.34 4.23 -13.67
N ASN A 322 -8.19 4.72 -13.20
CA ASN A 322 -8.02 6.07 -12.68
C ASN A 322 -8.90 6.35 -11.45
N GLN A 323 -8.75 5.53 -10.43
CA GLN A 323 -9.58 5.60 -9.23
C GLN A 323 -8.76 5.47 -7.96
N PHE A 324 -9.20 6.17 -6.93
CA PHE A 324 -8.67 6.11 -5.57
C PHE A 324 -9.62 5.41 -4.61
N CYS A 325 -9.04 4.83 -3.57
CA CYS A 325 -9.78 4.36 -2.39
C CYS A 325 -9.01 4.73 -1.11
N ASN A 326 -9.76 5.02 -0.06
CA ASN A 326 -9.20 5.22 1.28
C ASN A 326 -9.53 4.03 2.19
N LEU A 327 -8.64 3.77 3.14
CA LEU A 327 -8.77 2.67 4.10
C LEU A 327 -8.82 3.21 5.53
N CYS A 328 -9.63 2.56 6.36
CA CYS A 328 -9.63 2.73 7.81
C CYS A 328 -9.46 1.38 8.47
N GLU A 329 -8.90 1.35 9.68
CA GLU A 329 -8.64 0.12 10.42
C GLU A 329 -9.55 0.00 11.62
N VAL A 330 -10.05 -1.20 11.86
CA VAL A 330 -10.80 -1.57 13.06
C VAL A 330 -10.02 -2.62 13.83
N ASN A 331 -9.71 -2.34 15.09
CA ASN A 331 -9.13 -3.35 15.97
C ASN A 331 -10.24 -4.33 16.38
N VAL A 332 -10.11 -5.60 15.94
CA VAL A 332 -11.08 -6.65 16.26
C VAL A 332 -10.52 -7.70 17.22
N SER A 333 -9.35 -7.44 17.80
CA SER A 333 -8.68 -8.39 18.68
C SER A 333 -9.24 -8.43 20.11
N ASP A 334 -9.85 -7.34 20.58
CA ASP A 334 -10.33 -7.16 21.96
C ASP A 334 -11.81 -6.81 22.04
N ILE A 335 -12.59 -7.21 21.05
CA ILE A 335 -14.04 -6.99 21.01
C ILE A 335 -14.70 -7.82 22.10
N ASP A 336 -15.59 -7.21 22.88
CA ASP A 336 -16.29 -7.85 24.00
C ASP A 336 -17.74 -8.24 23.69
N SER A 337 -18.32 -7.73 22.59
CA SER A 337 -19.72 -7.98 22.24
C SER A 337 -19.97 -7.66 20.76
N GLN A 338 -21.12 -8.08 20.24
CA GLN A 338 -21.55 -7.69 18.89
C GLN A 338 -21.77 -6.18 18.80
N GLU A 339 -22.28 -5.57 19.84
CA GLU A 339 -22.50 -4.12 19.92
C GLU A 339 -21.17 -3.36 19.86
N ASP A 340 -20.13 -3.87 20.51
CA ASP A 340 -18.79 -3.30 20.45
C ASP A 340 -18.23 -3.37 19.03
N LEU A 341 -18.34 -4.52 18.36
CA LEU A 341 -17.94 -4.68 16.96
C LEU A 341 -18.70 -3.69 16.08
N ASN A 342 -20.01 -3.64 16.21
CA ASN A 342 -20.85 -2.74 15.42
C ASN A 342 -20.48 -1.26 15.63
N ALA A 343 -20.21 -0.86 16.88
CA ALA A 343 -19.80 0.51 17.19
C ALA A 343 -18.44 0.87 16.55
N ARG A 344 -17.48 -0.03 16.59
CA ARG A 344 -16.16 0.20 15.99
C ARG A 344 -16.21 0.31 14.47
N VAL A 345 -16.92 -0.61 13.81
CA VAL A 345 -17.04 -0.56 12.34
C VAL A 345 -17.86 0.65 11.88
N LYS A 346 -18.83 1.07 12.66
CA LYS A 346 -19.60 2.30 12.41
C LYS A 346 -18.71 3.54 12.45
N ALA A 347 -17.84 3.64 13.46
CA ALA A 347 -16.87 4.72 13.59
C ALA A 347 -15.92 4.77 12.39
N ALA A 348 -15.41 3.61 11.97
CA ALA A 348 -14.52 3.51 10.80
C ALA A 348 -15.26 3.91 9.51
N ALA A 349 -16.50 3.49 9.34
CA ALA A 349 -17.32 3.88 8.18
C ALA A 349 -17.58 5.38 8.14
N PHE A 350 -17.82 6.00 9.30
CA PHE A 350 -17.96 7.45 9.43
C PHE A 350 -16.70 8.17 8.93
N ILE A 351 -15.54 7.80 9.48
CA ILE A 351 -14.24 8.41 9.12
C ILE A 351 -13.93 8.19 7.63
N GLY A 352 -14.10 6.95 7.15
CA GLY A 352 -13.85 6.62 5.74
C GLY A 352 -14.71 7.42 4.78
N THR A 353 -15.97 7.64 5.13
CA THR A 353 -16.88 8.44 4.31
C THR A 353 -16.46 9.91 4.27
N LEU A 354 -16.04 10.47 5.41
CA LEU A 354 -15.46 11.82 5.44
C LEU A 354 -14.22 11.92 4.52
N GLN A 355 -13.35 10.93 4.59
CA GLN A 355 -12.14 10.89 3.76
C GLN A 355 -12.48 10.81 2.26
N ALA A 356 -13.54 10.12 1.88
CA ALA A 356 -13.99 10.00 0.51
C ALA A 356 -14.50 11.33 -0.10
N GLY A 357 -14.72 12.34 0.73
CA GLY A 357 -15.11 13.67 0.29
C GLY A 357 -13.96 14.57 -0.17
N TYR A 358 -12.71 14.14 -0.04
CA TYR A 358 -11.53 14.91 -0.42
C TYR A 358 -11.17 14.62 -1.88
N THR A 359 -11.89 15.21 -2.81
CA THR A 359 -11.79 14.87 -4.25
C THR A 359 -11.33 16.01 -5.14
N ASN A 360 -10.94 17.13 -4.59
CA ASN A 360 -10.47 18.27 -5.37
C ASN A 360 -9.00 18.07 -5.77
N PHE A 361 -8.77 17.15 -6.70
CA PHE A 361 -7.43 16.78 -7.12
C PHE A 361 -6.83 17.86 -8.03
N HIS A 362 -5.56 18.17 -7.79
CA HIS A 362 -4.75 19.02 -8.63
C HIS A 362 -3.78 18.13 -9.43
N TYR A 363 -3.31 18.61 -10.57
CA TYR A 363 -2.34 17.94 -11.42
C TYR A 363 -2.90 16.75 -12.24
N LEU A 364 -3.65 15.88 -11.63
CA LEU A 364 -4.20 14.69 -12.29
C LEU A 364 -5.25 15.05 -13.34
N ARG A 365 -5.37 14.21 -14.39
CA ARG A 365 -6.46 14.34 -15.37
C ARG A 365 -7.82 14.30 -14.68
N ASP A 366 -8.80 14.99 -15.24
CA ASP A 366 -10.17 15.06 -14.68
C ASP A 366 -10.83 13.70 -14.48
N ILE A 367 -10.45 12.71 -15.25
CA ILE A 367 -10.99 11.37 -15.13
C ILE A 367 -10.82 10.82 -13.71
N TRP A 368 -9.74 11.17 -13.01
CA TRP A 368 -9.49 10.73 -11.64
C TRP A 368 -10.58 11.21 -10.68
N LYS A 369 -10.95 12.48 -10.77
CA LYS A 369 -12.01 13.05 -9.93
C LYS A 369 -13.35 12.40 -10.23
N ARG A 370 -13.72 12.31 -11.50
CA ARG A 370 -15.01 11.74 -11.93
C ARG A 370 -15.16 10.29 -11.48
N THR A 371 -14.14 9.48 -11.69
CA THR A 371 -14.19 8.05 -11.37
C THR A 371 -14.16 7.82 -9.86
N THR A 372 -13.37 8.61 -9.12
CA THR A 372 -13.31 8.52 -7.67
C THR A 372 -14.63 8.94 -7.03
N GLU A 373 -15.22 10.04 -7.49
CA GLU A 373 -16.53 10.51 -6.98
C GLU A 373 -17.68 9.57 -7.34
N LYS A 374 -17.60 8.91 -8.49
CA LYS A 374 -18.65 7.97 -8.94
C LYS A 374 -18.88 6.86 -7.92
N ASP A 375 -17.83 6.19 -7.49
CA ASP A 375 -17.93 5.07 -6.57
C ASP A 375 -17.73 5.47 -5.10
N ALA A 376 -17.09 6.61 -4.83
CA ALA A 376 -16.81 7.13 -3.48
C ALA A 376 -16.33 6.04 -2.51
N LEU A 377 -15.31 5.29 -2.92
CA LEU A 377 -14.88 4.07 -2.25
C LEU A 377 -14.36 4.31 -0.85
N ILE A 378 -14.74 3.43 0.05
CA ILE A 378 -14.11 3.27 1.36
C ILE A 378 -13.64 1.82 1.50
N GLY A 379 -12.70 1.60 2.41
CA GLY A 379 -12.24 0.27 2.77
C GLY A 379 -12.16 0.17 4.29
N VAL A 380 -13.25 -0.30 4.92
CA VAL A 380 -13.24 -0.59 6.35
C VAL A 380 -12.60 -1.96 6.52
N SER A 381 -11.40 -1.98 7.10
CA SER A 381 -10.58 -3.18 7.25
C SER A 381 -10.55 -3.64 8.70
N MET A 382 -10.72 -4.94 8.93
CA MET A 382 -10.51 -5.56 10.24
C MET A 382 -9.05 -5.91 10.43
N THR A 383 -8.50 -5.60 11.60
CA THR A 383 -7.12 -5.93 11.99
C THR A 383 -7.15 -6.68 13.31
N GLY A 384 -6.34 -7.75 13.42
CA GLY A 384 -6.32 -8.59 14.60
C GLY A 384 -7.27 -9.78 14.53
N ILE A 385 -7.66 -10.20 13.33
CA ILE A 385 -8.51 -11.38 13.12
C ILE A 385 -7.84 -12.63 13.70
N GLY A 386 -6.50 -12.69 13.66
CA GLY A 386 -5.71 -13.80 14.21
C GLY A 386 -5.87 -14.00 15.72
N SER A 387 -6.42 -13.06 16.45
CA SER A 387 -6.77 -13.24 17.86
C SER A 387 -7.98 -14.18 18.07
N GLY A 388 -8.73 -14.45 16.99
CA GLY A 388 -9.83 -15.42 16.97
C GLY A 388 -11.17 -14.87 17.45
N VAL A 389 -11.19 -13.77 18.15
CA VAL A 389 -12.39 -13.23 18.83
C VAL A 389 -13.51 -12.89 17.85
N VAL A 390 -13.19 -12.17 16.76
CA VAL A 390 -14.19 -11.71 15.81
C VAL A 390 -14.90 -12.84 15.06
N LEU A 391 -14.23 -13.97 14.91
CA LEU A 391 -14.78 -15.12 14.19
C LEU A 391 -16.02 -15.71 14.87
N GLY A 392 -16.23 -15.40 16.15
CA GLY A 392 -17.42 -15.80 16.91
C GLY A 392 -18.59 -14.80 16.84
N TYR A 393 -18.42 -13.67 16.18
CA TYR A 393 -19.47 -12.65 16.06
C TYR A 393 -20.08 -12.62 14.65
N ASP A 394 -21.17 -11.87 14.49
CA ASP A 394 -21.88 -11.73 13.22
C ASP A 394 -21.23 -10.62 12.36
N MET A 395 -20.35 -11.03 11.45
CA MET A 395 -19.67 -10.10 10.56
C MET A 395 -20.58 -9.55 9.46
N LYS A 396 -21.63 -10.29 9.07
CA LYS A 396 -22.63 -9.80 8.09
C LYS A 396 -23.41 -8.62 8.67
N GLU A 397 -23.79 -8.72 9.94
CA GLU A 397 -24.44 -7.61 10.64
C GLU A 397 -23.52 -6.39 10.71
N ALA A 398 -22.24 -6.60 11.04
CA ALA A 398 -21.25 -5.53 11.06
C ALA A 398 -21.10 -4.86 9.69
N ALA A 399 -21.04 -5.64 8.61
CA ALA A 399 -20.97 -5.10 7.24
C ALA A 399 -22.21 -4.27 6.89
N LYS A 400 -23.39 -4.69 7.34
CA LYS A 400 -24.63 -3.92 7.18
C LYS A 400 -24.54 -2.58 7.90
N VAL A 401 -24.00 -2.57 9.12
CA VAL A 401 -23.79 -1.33 9.89
C VAL A 401 -22.86 -0.38 9.12
N VAL A 402 -21.78 -0.89 8.54
CA VAL A 402 -20.88 -0.09 7.71
C VAL A 402 -21.62 0.58 6.54
N LYS A 403 -22.43 -0.19 5.82
CA LYS A 403 -23.20 0.33 4.69
C LYS A 403 -24.21 1.39 5.12
N GLU A 404 -24.93 1.15 6.21
CA GLU A 404 -25.92 2.10 6.74
C GLU A 404 -25.28 3.42 7.16
N GLU A 405 -24.15 3.36 7.87
CA GLU A 405 -23.44 4.58 8.30
C GLU A 405 -22.83 5.32 7.11
N ASN A 406 -22.26 4.59 6.16
CA ASN A 406 -21.77 5.21 4.92
C ASN A 406 -22.89 5.93 4.17
N SER A 407 -24.07 5.32 4.07
CA SER A 407 -25.23 5.94 3.43
C SER A 407 -25.65 7.22 4.14
N ARG A 408 -25.73 7.18 5.46
CA ARG A 408 -26.14 8.33 6.28
C ARG A 408 -25.18 9.51 6.12
N VAL A 409 -23.88 9.25 6.27
CA VAL A 409 -22.87 10.31 6.22
C VAL A 409 -22.68 10.83 4.79
N ALA A 410 -22.73 9.95 3.79
CA ALA A 410 -22.64 10.34 2.39
C ALA A 410 -23.74 11.33 2.00
N GLU A 411 -24.97 11.09 2.46
CA GLU A 411 -26.08 12.00 2.24
C GLU A 411 -25.83 13.37 2.88
N ILE A 412 -25.33 13.37 4.13
CA ILE A 412 -25.05 14.62 4.86
C ILE A 412 -23.98 15.46 4.13
N ILE A 413 -22.88 14.84 3.69
CA ILE A 413 -21.78 15.59 3.06
C ILE A 413 -21.92 15.74 1.55
N GLY A 414 -22.97 15.16 0.95
CA GLY A 414 -23.29 15.35 -0.46
C GLY A 414 -22.44 14.54 -1.42
N ILE A 415 -22.00 13.35 -1.04
CA ILE A 415 -21.28 12.42 -1.93
C ILE A 415 -22.11 11.18 -2.20
N ASN A 416 -21.70 10.38 -3.17
CA ASN A 416 -22.34 9.11 -3.48
C ASN A 416 -22.11 8.10 -2.35
N LYS A 417 -23.01 7.14 -2.22
CA LYS A 417 -22.79 5.97 -1.38
C LYS A 417 -21.66 5.14 -1.97
N SER A 418 -20.79 4.62 -1.11
CA SER A 418 -19.67 3.81 -1.57
C SER A 418 -20.13 2.54 -2.28
N ALA A 419 -19.61 2.31 -3.47
CA ALA A 419 -19.92 1.11 -4.23
C ALA A 419 -19.37 -0.17 -3.54
N ARG A 420 -18.26 -0.05 -2.85
CA ARG A 420 -17.61 -1.13 -2.11
C ARG A 420 -17.11 -0.57 -0.78
N THR A 421 -17.34 -1.28 0.33
CA THR A 421 -17.14 -0.68 1.65
C THR A 421 -16.21 -1.46 2.58
N THR A 422 -16.15 -2.78 2.44
CA THR A 422 -15.46 -3.65 3.42
C THR A 422 -14.33 -4.43 2.77
N THR A 423 -13.24 -4.58 3.51
CA THR A 423 -12.03 -5.24 3.04
C THR A 423 -11.22 -5.79 4.22
N VAL A 424 -10.13 -6.46 3.94
CA VAL A 424 -9.07 -6.77 4.90
C VAL A 424 -7.73 -6.51 4.23
N LYS A 425 -6.98 -5.55 4.75
CA LYS A 425 -5.63 -5.25 4.25
C LYS A 425 -4.57 -5.91 5.14
N PRO A 426 -3.33 -6.12 4.64
CA PRO A 426 -2.21 -6.49 5.51
C PRO A 426 -1.80 -5.24 6.28
N ALA A 427 -1.97 -5.27 7.59
CA ALA A 427 -1.81 -4.09 8.44
C ALA A 427 -0.48 -4.15 9.21
N GLY A 428 0.65 -4.16 8.49
CA GLY A 428 1.97 -4.29 9.11
C GLY A 428 2.28 -3.16 10.11
N THR A 429 2.06 -1.92 9.72
CA THR A 429 2.32 -0.75 10.57
C THR A 429 1.17 -0.46 11.53
N THR A 430 -0.07 -0.46 11.00
CA THR A 430 -1.25 -0.14 11.82
C THR A 430 -1.53 -1.21 12.87
N SER A 431 -1.23 -2.48 12.61
CA SER A 431 -1.36 -3.53 13.61
C SER A 431 -0.44 -3.33 14.80
N LEU A 432 0.78 -2.85 14.59
CA LEU A 432 1.71 -2.51 15.67
C LEU A 432 1.17 -1.35 16.50
N THR A 433 0.62 -0.33 15.84
CA THR A 433 -0.02 0.81 16.53
C THR A 433 -1.19 0.36 17.41
N LEU A 434 -1.99 -0.59 16.91
CA LEU A 434 -3.14 -1.14 17.62
C LEU A 434 -2.76 -2.23 18.64
N GLY A 435 -1.53 -2.75 18.58
CA GLY A 435 -1.05 -3.79 19.49
C GLY A 435 -1.65 -5.16 19.19
N THR A 436 -1.75 -5.54 17.93
CA THR A 436 -2.36 -6.81 17.51
C THR A 436 -1.66 -7.42 16.29
N SER A 437 -2.15 -8.57 15.82
CA SER A 437 -1.67 -9.21 14.61
C SER A 437 -2.13 -8.46 13.36
N SER A 438 -1.43 -8.68 12.24
CA SER A 438 -1.67 -8.00 10.97
C SER A 438 -2.85 -8.59 10.22
N GLY A 439 -3.91 -7.82 10.00
CA GLY A 439 -5.06 -8.20 9.17
C GLY A 439 -5.65 -9.56 9.56
N ILE A 440 -5.64 -10.49 8.61
CA ILE A 440 -6.14 -11.87 8.80
C ILE A 440 -5.06 -12.83 9.31
N HIS A 441 -3.80 -12.41 9.33
CA HIS A 441 -2.67 -13.28 9.63
C HIS A 441 -2.64 -13.68 11.11
N ALA A 442 -2.11 -14.87 11.34
CA ALA A 442 -1.88 -15.43 12.68
C ALA A 442 -0.82 -14.64 13.45
N TRP A 443 -0.83 -14.76 14.76
CA TRP A 443 0.29 -14.35 15.59
C TRP A 443 1.50 -15.24 15.31
N HIS A 444 2.71 -14.67 15.41
CA HIS A 444 3.93 -15.39 15.09
C HIS A 444 4.10 -16.64 15.97
N ASN A 445 3.95 -16.49 17.30
CA ASN A 445 4.01 -17.58 18.28
C ASN A 445 3.41 -17.09 19.59
N ASP A 446 3.27 -17.97 20.60
CA ASP A 446 2.85 -17.59 21.95
C ASP A 446 3.78 -16.55 22.56
N TYR A 447 5.08 -16.75 22.42
CA TYR A 447 6.13 -15.82 22.83
C TYR A 447 7.13 -15.67 21.69
N TYR A 448 7.49 -14.43 21.38
CA TYR A 448 8.45 -14.15 20.32
C TYR A 448 9.09 -12.79 20.53
N ILE A 449 10.16 -12.54 19.78
CA ILE A 449 10.84 -11.24 19.74
C ILE A 449 10.52 -10.59 18.41
N ARG A 450 10.00 -9.36 18.46
CA ARG A 450 9.77 -8.51 17.29
C ARG A 450 10.90 -7.51 17.19
N ARG A 451 11.54 -7.44 16.03
CA ARG A 451 12.66 -6.53 15.78
C ARG A 451 12.29 -5.45 14.79
N ILE A 452 12.70 -4.23 15.12
CA ILE A 452 12.49 -3.04 14.28
C ILE A 452 13.85 -2.36 14.10
N ARG A 453 14.14 -1.94 12.87
CA ARG A 453 15.37 -1.23 12.55
C ARG A 453 15.15 0.27 12.66
N VAL A 454 16.10 0.97 13.29
CA VAL A 454 16.09 2.43 13.45
C VAL A 454 17.46 2.99 13.09
N GLY A 455 17.46 4.19 12.49
CA GLY A 455 18.71 4.90 12.24
C GLY A 455 19.31 5.45 13.53
N LYS A 456 20.62 5.36 13.69
CA LYS A 456 21.31 5.88 14.88
C LYS A 456 21.29 7.40 14.98
N ASN A 457 20.95 8.09 13.91
CA ASN A 457 20.74 9.54 13.89
C ASN A 457 19.33 9.97 14.33
N GLU A 458 18.43 9.03 14.55
CA GLU A 458 17.08 9.32 15.04
C GLU A 458 17.09 9.57 16.56
N SER A 459 16.29 10.53 17.01
CA SER A 459 16.20 10.85 18.45
C SER A 459 15.64 9.69 19.28
N ILE A 460 14.80 8.84 18.67
CA ILE A 460 14.28 7.65 19.34
C ILE A 460 15.39 6.66 19.70
N TYR A 461 16.43 6.54 18.86
CA TYR A 461 17.59 5.70 19.18
C TYR A 461 18.27 6.15 20.48
N SER A 462 18.55 7.45 20.59
CA SER A 462 19.18 8.00 21.81
C SER A 462 18.32 7.80 23.04
N TYR A 463 17.02 8.03 22.92
CA TYR A 463 16.09 7.80 24.02
C TYR A 463 16.09 6.35 24.49
N LEU A 464 16.00 5.39 23.57
CA LEU A 464 15.97 3.96 23.88
C LEU A 464 17.30 3.47 24.44
N LEU A 465 18.42 3.95 23.90
CA LEU A 465 19.74 3.58 24.39
C LEU A 465 19.96 4.02 25.85
N ASN A 466 19.42 5.19 26.21
CA ASN A 466 19.56 5.74 27.57
C ASN A 466 18.56 5.12 28.54
N ASN A 467 17.35 4.79 28.12
CA ASN A 467 16.28 4.34 29.02
C ASN A 467 15.99 2.84 28.95
N HIS A 468 16.25 2.19 27.81
CA HIS A 468 16.01 0.77 27.57
C HIS A 468 17.16 0.14 26.79
N PRO A 469 18.42 0.23 27.32
CA PRO A 469 19.59 -0.28 26.57
C PRO A 469 19.53 -1.78 26.31
N GLU A 470 18.79 -2.54 27.12
CA GLU A 470 18.58 -3.98 26.95
C GLU A 470 17.83 -4.35 25.67
N LEU A 471 17.10 -3.40 25.09
CA LEU A 471 16.35 -3.61 23.86
C LEU A 471 17.13 -3.25 22.59
N VAL A 472 18.29 -2.61 22.74
CA VAL A 472 19.02 -1.99 21.62
C VAL A 472 20.30 -2.74 21.31
N GLU A 473 20.50 -3.07 20.04
CA GLU A 473 21.76 -3.63 19.55
C GLU A 473 22.12 -3.03 18.19
N ASP A 474 23.40 -3.17 17.78
CA ASP A 474 23.82 -2.75 16.45
C ASP A 474 23.24 -3.69 15.38
N GLU A 475 22.83 -3.12 14.24
CA GLU A 475 22.41 -3.93 13.10
C GLU A 475 23.62 -4.65 12.50
N PHE A 476 23.48 -5.94 12.21
CA PHE A 476 24.60 -6.81 11.83
C PHE A 476 25.34 -6.35 10.58
N PHE A 477 24.62 -5.90 9.55
CA PHE A 477 25.22 -5.50 8.28
C PHE A 477 25.60 -4.01 8.23
N ARG A 478 24.97 -3.17 9.05
CA ARG A 478 25.19 -1.72 9.10
C ARG A 478 25.35 -1.21 10.53
N PRO A 479 26.33 -1.74 11.29
CA PRO A 479 26.43 -1.39 12.71
C PRO A 479 26.79 0.08 12.99
N HIS A 480 27.33 0.79 11.99
CA HIS A 480 27.77 2.18 12.13
C HIS A 480 26.61 3.19 12.09
N ASP A 481 25.51 2.89 11.40
CA ASP A 481 24.41 3.85 11.20
C ASP A 481 23.03 3.31 11.56
N THR A 482 22.90 2.02 11.82
CA THR A 482 21.61 1.36 12.07
C THR A 482 21.66 0.53 13.35
N ALA A 483 20.61 0.65 14.15
CA ALA A 483 20.37 -0.17 15.34
C ALA A 483 19.14 -1.03 15.14
N VAL A 484 19.07 -2.13 15.91
CA VAL A 484 17.91 -3.02 15.97
C VAL A 484 17.30 -2.93 17.35
N ILE A 485 16.01 -2.68 17.42
CA ILE A 485 15.24 -2.67 18.65
C ILE A 485 14.51 -4.00 18.75
N SER A 486 14.83 -4.79 19.78
CA SER A 486 14.24 -6.12 20.00
C SER A 486 13.22 -6.03 21.13
N VAL A 487 11.95 -6.23 20.82
CA VAL A 487 10.87 -6.12 21.80
C VAL A 487 10.20 -7.48 21.96
N PRO A 488 10.23 -8.10 23.15
CA PRO A 488 9.53 -9.36 23.39
C PRO A 488 8.02 -9.16 23.34
N GLN A 489 7.33 -10.15 22.76
CA GLN A 489 5.89 -10.12 22.55
C GLN A 489 5.23 -11.40 23.05
N LYS A 490 3.96 -11.27 23.46
CA LYS A 490 3.13 -12.38 23.90
C LYS A 490 1.80 -12.33 23.16
N ALA A 491 1.40 -13.43 22.53
CA ALA A 491 0.09 -13.55 21.90
C ALA A 491 -1.02 -13.64 22.97
N PRO A 492 -2.22 -13.15 22.69
CA PRO A 492 -3.35 -13.34 23.59
C PRO A 492 -3.75 -14.82 23.69
N GLU A 493 -4.41 -15.17 24.79
CA GLU A 493 -4.91 -16.54 24.97
C GLU A 493 -5.92 -16.88 23.87
N GLY A 494 -5.81 -18.07 23.30
CA GLY A 494 -6.70 -18.52 22.21
C GLY A 494 -6.36 -17.98 20.83
N ALA A 495 -5.24 -17.26 20.68
CA ALA A 495 -4.82 -16.72 19.39
C ALA A 495 -4.47 -17.82 18.38
N ILE A 496 -4.72 -17.54 17.12
CA ILE A 496 -4.28 -18.38 16.01
C ILE A 496 -2.80 -18.14 15.80
N LEU A 497 -2.01 -19.21 15.74
CA LEU A 497 -0.56 -19.14 15.61
C LEU A 497 -0.11 -19.52 14.20
N ARG A 498 1.05 -19.02 13.81
CA ARG A 498 1.69 -19.26 12.51
C ARG A 498 1.88 -20.73 12.15
N THR A 499 1.85 -21.62 13.13
CA THR A 499 1.95 -23.07 12.92
C THR A 499 0.69 -23.69 12.29
N GLU A 500 -0.37 -22.92 12.08
CA GLU A 500 -1.56 -23.38 11.36
C GLU A 500 -1.21 -23.86 9.94
N SER A 501 -2.04 -24.74 9.37
CA SER A 501 -1.86 -25.14 7.99
C SER A 501 -2.24 -24.00 7.04
N PRO A 502 -1.66 -23.95 5.83
CA PRO A 502 -2.07 -22.93 4.84
C PRO A 502 -3.55 -23.04 4.48
N PHE A 503 -4.13 -24.23 4.56
CA PHE A 503 -5.54 -24.44 4.25
C PHE A 503 -6.48 -23.86 5.31
N GLN A 504 -6.06 -23.83 6.56
CA GLN A 504 -6.81 -23.13 7.62
C GLN A 504 -6.87 -21.63 7.34
N LEU A 505 -5.77 -21.04 6.92
CA LEU A 505 -5.75 -19.62 6.52
C LEU A 505 -6.63 -19.38 5.28
N LEU A 506 -6.54 -20.23 4.27
CA LEU A 506 -7.35 -20.12 3.05
C LEU A 506 -8.86 -20.23 3.36
N GLU A 507 -9.27 -21.15 4.23
CA GLU A 507 -10.67 -21.27 4.64
C GLU A 507 -11.12 -20.04 5.43
N ARG A 508 -10.23 -19.45 6.22
CA ARG A 508 -10.53 -18.19 6.93
C ARG A 508 -10.69 -17.02 5.94
N VAL A 509 -9.86 -16.94 4.91
CA VAL A 509 -10.02 -15.98 3.80
C VAL A 509 -11.41 -16.11 3.17
N LYS A 510 -11.81 -17.33 2.86
CA LYS A 510 -13.12 -17.62 2.27
C LYS A 510 -14.26 -17.19 3.19
N LYS A 511 -14.18 -17.51 4.48
CA LYS A 511 -15.19 -17.11 5.48
C LYS A 511 -15.32 -15.60 5.57
N ILE A 512 -14.21 -14.87 5.68
CA ILE A 512 -14.22 -13.41 5.77
C ILE A 512 -14.76 -12.79 4.47
N THR A 513 -14.42 -13.36 3.32
CA THR A 513 -14.96 -12.91 2.04
C THR A 513 -16.49 -13.03 2.00
N GLN A 514 -17.01 -14.18 2.42
CA GLN A 514 -18.46 -14.43 2.41
C GLN A 514 -19.22 -13.60 3.44
N GLU A 515 -18.67 -13.37 4.62
CA GLU A 515 -19.37 -12.79 5.76
C GLU A 515 -19.07 -11.30 5.98
N TRP A 516 -18.04 -10.77 5.36
CA TRP A 516 -17.63 -9.38 5.54
C TRP A 516 -17.51 -8.61 4.21
N VAL A 517 -16.71 -9.12 3.28
CA VAL A 517 -16.41 -8.39 2.04
C VAL A 517 -17.62 -8.34 1.10
N LYS A 518 -18.22 -9.49 0.80
CA LYS A 518 -19.38 -9.57 -0.09
C LYS A 518 -20.60 -8.83 0.44
N PRO A 519 -20.95 -8.96 1.73
CA PRO A 519 -22.06 -8.17 2.29
C PRO A 519 -21.83 -6.66 2.23
N GLY A 520 -20.60 -6.18 2.21
CA GLY A 520 -20.26 -4.77 2.08
C GLY A 520 -20.25 -4.22 0.66
N HIS A 521 -20.43 -5.07 -0.33
CA HIS A 521 -20.45 -4.70 -1.74
C HIS A 521 -21.83 -4.21 -2.15
N ARG A 522 -21.90 -3.05 -2.82
CA ARG A 522 -23.14 -2.54 -3.41
C ARG A 522 -23.18 -2.71 -4.91
N SER A 523 -22.11 -2.34 -5.61
CA SER A 523 -22.08 -2.34 -7.07
C SER A 523 -20.66 -2.42 -7.63
N GLY A 524 -20.60 -2.76 -8.90
CA GLY A 524 -19.35 -2.87 -9.66
C GLY A 524 -18.99 -4.31 -9.95
N SER A 525 -18.16 -4.51 -10.98
CA SER A 525 -17.79 -5.82 -11.50
C SER A 525 -16.98 -6.67 -10.52
N ASN A 526 -16.12 -6.03 -9.72
CA ASN A 526 -15.30 -6.72 -8.72
C ASN A 526 -15.66 -6.21 -7.31
N SER A 527 -15.64 -7.11 -6.33
CA SER A 527 -15.68 -6.75 -4.92
C SER A 527 -14.29 -6.37 -4.42
N HIS A 528 -14.21 -5.74 -3.24
CA HIS A 528 -12.95 -5.71 -2.48
C HIS A 528 -12.52 -7.14 -2.15
N ASN A 529 -11.38 -7.29 -1.57
CA ASN A 529 -10.74 -8.58 -1.37
C ASN A 529 -10.17 -8.69 0.04
N VAL A 530 -9.90 -9.89 0.47
CA VAL A 530 -9.13 -10.15 1.70
C VAL A 530 -7.68 -10.36 1.27
N SER A 531 -6.80 -9.45 1.64
CA SER A 531 -5.38 -9.61 1.35
C SER A 531 -4.75 -10.61 2.31
N ALA A 532 -4.04 -11.57 1.77
CA ALA A 532 -3.31 -12.56 2.57
C ALA A 532 -2.09 -13.08 1.81
N THR A 533 -1.09 -13.50 2.56
CA THR A 533 0.09 -14.20 2.04
C THR A 533 0.05 -15.62 2.56
N ILE A 534 0.06 -16.57 1.64
CA ILE A 534 -0.04 -18.00 1.93
C ILE A 534 1.35 -18.62 1.77
N SER A 535 1.91 -19.14 2.86
CA SER A 535 3.20 -19.84 2.85
C SER A 535 2.98 -21.32 2.57
N LEU A 536 3.62 -21.84 1.52
CA LEU A 536 3.44 -23.22 1.06
C LEU A 536 4.74 -24.00 1.16
N LYS A 537 4.67 -25.15 1.83
CA LYS A 537 5.73 -26.14 1.80
C LYS A 537 5.69 -26.91 0.47
N PRO A 538 6.79 -27.58 0.05
CA PRO A 538 6.80 -28.31 -1.22
C PRO A 538 5.62 -29.27 -1.41
N GLU A 539 5.18 -29.93 -0.34
CA GLU A 539 4.06 -30.88 -0.36
C GLU A 539 2.68 -30.22 -0.47
N ASP A 540 2.58 -28.90 -0.25
CA ASP A 540 1.29 -28.18 -0.20
C ASP A 540 0.83 -27.65 -1.58
N TRP A 541 1.75 -27.51 -2.56
CA TRP A 541 1.46 -26.77 -3.79
C TRP A 541 0.34 -27.36 -4.64
N ASP A 542 0.30 -28.69 -4.78
CA ASP A 542 -0.73 -29.33 -5.61
C ASP A 542 -2.13 -29.13 -5.03
N LEU A 543 -2.29 -29.38 -3.72
CA LEU A 543 -3.57 -29.17 -3.05
C LEU A 543 -3.97 -27.68 -3.01
N ALA A 544 -3.00 -26.81 -2.81
CA ALA A 544 -3.25 -25.37 -2.82
C ALA A 544 -3.73 -24.90 -4.20
N GLY A 545 -3.13 -25.40 -5.29
CA GLY A 545 -3.56 -25.09 -6.65
C GLY A 545 -5.01 -25.49 -6.89
N GLU A 546 -5.41 -26.68 -6.43
CA GLU A 546 -6.80 -27.14 -6.53
C GLU A 546 -7.74 -26.23 -5.72
N TRP A 547 -7.34 -25.85 -4.49
CA TRP A 547 -8.13 -24.92 -3.69
C TRP A 547 -8.30 -23.57 -4.38
N PHE A 548 -7.23 -23.01 -4.92
CA PHE A 548 -7.25 -21.70 -5.60
C PHE A 548 -8.16 -21.74 -6.83
N TRP A 549 -8.15 -22.82 -7.57
CA TRP A 549 -9.06 -22.99 -8.71
C TRP A 549 -10.51 -23.15 -8.26
N ASP A 550 -10.78 -24.07 -7.35
CA ASP A 550 -12.13 -24.40 -6.91
C ASP A 550 -12.81 -23.23 -6.20
N ASN A 551 -12.03 -22.36 -5.52
CA ASN A 551 -12.53 -21.26 -4.73
C ASN A 551 -12.26 -19.88 -5.38
N ARG A 552 -12.03 -19.81 -6.68
CA ARG A 552 -11.69 -18.56 -7.39
C ARG A 552 -12.74 -17.48 -7.30
N ASP A 553 -13.97 -17.81 -6.90
CA ASP A 553 -15.05 -16.84 -6.70
C ASP A 553 -14.97 -16.14 -5.34
N PHE A 554 -14.05 -16.55 -4.47
CA PHE A 554 -13.92 -16.03 -3.11
C PHE A 554 -12.67 -15.17 -2.89
N TYR A 555 -11.93 -14.87 -3.94
CA TYR A 555 -10.80 -13.96 -3.89
C TYR A 555 -10.56 -13.34 -5.26
N ASN A 556 -9.88 -12.16 -5.28
CA ASN A 556 -9.35 -11.57 -6.50
C ASN A 556 -7.87 -11.89 -6.63
N GLY A 557 -7.09 -11.61 -5.60
CA GLY A 557 -5.68 -11.93 -5.56
C GLY A 557 -5.25 -12.37 -4.17
N LEU A 558 -4.38 -13.39 -4.14
CA LEU A 558 -3.73 -13.88 -2.93
C LEU A 558 -2.26 -14.09 -3.27
N SER A 559 -1.37 -13.69 -2.38
CA SER A 559 0.06 -13.92 -2.55
C SER A 559 0.42 -15.31 -2.04
N VAL A 560 1.32 -15.97 -2.76
CA VAL A 560 1.88 -17.26 -2.32
C VAL A 560 3.38 -17.14 -2.23
N LEU A 561 3.97 -17.74 -1.22
CA LEU A 561 5.41 -17.79 -1.01
C LEU A 561 5.83 -19.20 -0.61
N PRO A 562 7.02 -19.65 -1.01
CA PRO A 562 7.60 -20.84 -0.43
C PRO A 562 7.76 -20.66 1.08
N TYR A 563 7.49 -21.73 1.83
CA TYR A 563 7.63 -21.70 3.29
C TYR A 563 9.09 -21.42 3.69
N ASP A 564 9.26 -20.45 4.58
CA ASP A 564 10.54 -20.07 5.17
C ASP A 564 10.37 -20.04 6.68
N ASN A 565 11.25 -20.72 7.43
CA ASN A 565 11.21 -20.72 8.89
C ASN A 565 11.88 -19.50 9.54
N GLY A 566 12.36 -18.54 8.74
CA GLY A 566 12.82 -17.23 9.20
C GLY A 566 14.11 -17.24 10.04
N SER A 567 14.98 -18.21 9.83
CA SER A 567 16.17 -18.43 10.64
C SER A 567 17.41 -17.66 10.12
N TYR A 568 17.34 -16.32 10.09
CA TYR A 568 18.52 -15.51 9.77
C TYR A 568 18.81 -14.50 10.88
N VAL A 569 20.02 -13.94 10.87
CA VAL A 569 20.49 -13.04 11.93
C VAL A 569 19.58 -11.81 12.02
N GLN A 570 19.11 -11.51 13.25
CA GLN A 570 18.21 -10.37 13.51
C GLN A 570 16.95 -10.37 12.64
N ALA A 571 16.36 -11.56 12.43
CA ALA A 571 15.08 -11.68 11.74
C ALA A 571 14.01 -10.81 12.41
N PRO A 572 13.05 -10.23 11.63
CA PRO A 572 11.97 -9.42 12.21
C PRO A 572 11.15 -10.13 13.27
N PHE A 573 11.01 -11.44 13.16
CA PHE A 573 10.32 -12.28 14.14
C PHE A 573 11.23 -13.47 14.51
N THR A 574 11.38 -13.72 15.81
CA THR A 574 12.13 -14.86 16.32
C THR A 574 11.39 -15.46 17.50
N ASP A 575 11.20 -16.78 17.48
CA ASP A 575 10.58 -17.48 18.62
C ASP A 575 11.43 -17.31 19.87
N CYS A 576 10.77 -17.18 21.01
CA CYS A 576 11.44 -17.19 22.30
C CYS A 576 10.61 -18.01 23.31
N THR A 577 11.21 -18.37 24.42
CA THR A 577 10.52 -19.06 25.51
C THR A 577 9.83 -18.04 26.42
N LYS A 578 8.88 -18.53 27.23
CA LYS A 578 8.24 -17.71 28.25
C LYS A 578 9.27 -17.10 29.21
N GLU A 579 10.27 -17.87 29.58
CA GLU A 579 11.34 -17.44 30.48
C GLU A 579 12.18 -16.31 29.85
N GLU A 580 12.49 -16.42 28.56
CA GLU A 580 13.20 -15.37 27.83
C GLU A 580 12.36 -14.09 27.73
N PHE A 581 11.05 -14.21 27.49
CA PHE A 581 10.12 -13.10 27.51
C PHE A 581 10.10 -12.40 28.86
N GLU A 582 9.92 -13.15 29.94
CA GLU A 582 9.87 -12.61 31.31
C GLU A 582 11.18 -11.95 31.73
N ARG A 583 12.33 -12.48 31.27
CA ARG A 583 13.66 -11.93 31.57
C ARG A 583 13.86 -10.53 30.97
N LEU A 584 13.28 -10.25 29.82
CA LEU A 584 13.39 -8.96 29.14
C LEU A 584 12.40 -7.93 29.67
N PHE A 585 11.46 -8.35 30.48
CA PHE A 585 10.47 -7.55 31.18
C PHE A 585 10.46 -7.87 32.66
#